data_f6f1acd8cd31d90f7b8f593d0d2bdb33
#
_entry.id   f6f1acd8cd31d90f7b8f593d0d2bdb33
#
_cell.length_a   1.000
_cell.length_b   1.000
_cell.length_c   1.000
_cell.angle_alpha   90.00
_cell.angle_beta   90.00
_cell.angle_gamma   90.00
#
_symmetry.space_group_name_H-M   'P 1'
#
loop_
_entity.id
_entity.type
_entity.pdbx_description
1 polymer ?
#
loop_
_entity_poly.entity_id
_entity_poly.type
_entity_poly.pdbx_seq_one_letter_code
_entity_poly.pdbx_strand_id
1 'polypeptide(L)'
;MGEKVRILGIAPYKGLVTLMKRYAGQRDDIQLTAMLGNVETGLSLAKEHYRNYDIIISRANTASRIAKGVPIPVIDIGIDYYDVLLCLKTAENTKTKFAVLGFRSLTTIAKSICNVLKIPTDIFSINTTSEASSLLDKLKEQGYKTVICDTVPYNYAKLIGITPILLTSSMESLKAAVDQAVYTWQTHLSLIHI
;
A
#
# COMPACT_ATOMS: atom_id res chain seq x y z
N MET A 1 19.91 -22.61 -15.40
CA MET A 1 19.36 -21.47 -14.68
C MET A 1 17.95 -21.23 -15.23
N GLY A 2 16.94 -21.34 -14.39
CA GLY A 2 15.55 -21.06 -14.82
C GLY A 2 15.37 -19.59 -15.23
N GLU A 3 14.39 -19.33 -16.08
CA GLU A 3 14.03 -17.96 -16.48
C GLU A 3 13.54 -17.16 -15.26
N LYS A 4 14.10 -15.94 -15.06
CA LYS A 4 13.70 -15.08 -13.94
C LYS A 4 12.41 -14.37 -14.28
N VAL A 5 11.49 -14.29 -13.30
CA VAL A 5 10.27 -13.51 -13.45
C VAL A 5 10.62 -12.02 -13.47
N ARG A 6 10.23 -11.31 -14.53
CA ARG A 6 10.44 -9.87 -14.68
C ARG A 6 9.28 -9.11 -14.05
N ILE A 7 9.55 -8.47 -12.92
CA ILE A 7 8.53 -7.77 -12.12
C ILE A 7 8.74 -6.26 -12.20
N LEU A 8 7.69 -5.52 -12.56
CA LEU A 8 7.65 -4.07 -12.43
C LEU A 8 6.96 -3.69 -11.11
N GLY A 9 7.72 -3.15 -10.17
CA GLY A 9 7.21 -2.61 -8.93
C GLY A 9 6.86 -1.12 -9.08
N ILE A 10 5.59 -0.74 -8.94
CA ILE A 10 5.16 0.65 -8.95
C ILE A 10 4.67 1.02 -7.55
N ALA A 11 5.45 1.85 -6.85
CA ALA A 11 5.24 2.18 -5.46
C ALA A 11 4.70 3.60 -5.27
N PRO A 12 3.62 3.81 -4.50
CA PRO A 12 3.04 5.14 -4.30
C PRO A 12 3.87 6.05 -3.37
N TYR A 13 4.90 5.54 -2.71
CA TYR A 13 5.80 6.29 -1.84
C TYR A 13 7.23 5.75 -1.85
N LYS A 14 8.20 6.63 -1.57
CA LYS A 14 9.64 6.32 -1.67
C LYS A 14 10.09 5.15 -0.79
N GLY A 15 9.54 5.01 0.41
CA GLY A 15 9.87 3.92 1.34
C GLY A 15 9.61 2.54 0.73
N LEU A 16 8.52 2.37 -0.01
CA LEU A 16 8.20 1.11 -0.68
C LEU A 16 9.16 0.84 -1.87
N VAL A 17 9.57 1.89 -2.61
CA VAL A 17 10.61 1.74 -3.65
C VAL A 17 11.90 1.19 -3.05
N THR A 18 12.34 1.77 -1.92
CA THR A 18 13.55 1.31 -1.22
C THR A 18 13.41 -0.12 -0.72
N LEU A 19 12.24 -0.47 -0.18
CA LEU A 19 11.94 -1.81 0.30
C LEU A 19 12.00 -2.83 -0.84
N MET A 20 11.37 -2.53 -1.98
CA MET A 20 11.37 -3.36 -3.19
C MET A 20 12.80 -3.60 -3.71
N LYS A 21 13.62 -2.55 -3.82
CA LYS A 21 15.01 -2.66 -4.28
C LYS A 21 15.85 -3.52 -3.34
N ARG A 22 15.68 -3.36 -2.01
CA ARG A 22 16.38 -4.17 -1.02
C ARG A 22 15.98 -5.65 -1.10
N TYR A 23 14.69 -5.93 -1.26
CA TYR A 23 14.19 -7.29 -1.36
C TYR A 23 14.61 -7.98 -2.67
N ALA A 24 14.61 -7.25 -3.78
CA ALA A 24 15.07 -7.76 -5.07
C ALA A 24 16.51 -8.32 -5.01
N GLY A 25 17.39 -7.68 -4.24
CA GLY A 25 18.76 -8.16 -4.03
C GLY A 25 18.91 -9.45 -3.21
N GLN A 26 17.81 -9.96 -2.63
CA GLN A 26 17.77 -11.19 -1.82
C GLN A 26 17.17 -12.39 -2.58
N ARG A 27 16.79 -12.22 -3.86
CA ARG A 27 16.08 -13.22 -4.66
C ARG A 27 16.79 -13.43 -6.00
N ASP A 28 17.09 -14.69 -6.31
CA ASP A 28 17.75 -15.08 -7.56
C ASP A 28 16.77 -15.49 -8.67
N ASP A 29 15.49 -15.71 -8.32
CA ASP A 29 14.43 -16.16 -9.21
C ASP A 29 13.62 -15.02 -9.84
N ILE A 30 13.87 -13.77 -9.45
CA ILE A 30 13.18 -12.58 -9.97
C ILE A 30 14.16 -11.54 -10.52
N GLN A 31 13.63 -10.70 -11.42
CA GLN A 31 14.23 -9.43 -11.82
C GLN A 31 13.21 -8.32 -11.52
N LEU A 32 13.35 -7.61 -10.41
CA LEU A 32 12.42 -6.58 -9.98
C LEU A 32 12.98 -5.19 -10.22
N THR A 33 12.28 -4.39 -11.00
CA THR A 33 12.54 -2.96 -11.19
C THR A 33 11.49 -2.16 -10.42
N ALA A 34 11.92 -1.24 -9.54
CA ALA A 34 11.02 -0.45 -8.70
C ALA A 34 11.00 1.02 -9.13
N MET A 35 9.80 1.55 -9.38
CA MET A 35 9.54 2.93 -9.79
C MET A 35 8.59 3.61 -8.80
N LEU A 36 8.75 4.93 -8.63
CA LEU A 36 7.83 5.75 -7.84
C LEU A 36 6.69 6.22 -8.72
N GLY A 37 5.45 5.91 -8.35
CA GLY A 37 4.25 6.37 -9.06
C GLY A 37 3.00 6.23 -8.20
N ASN A 38 2.24 7.31 -8.06
CA ASN A 38 0.93 7.31 -7.42
C ASN A 38 -0.17 6.81 -8.38
N VAL A 39 -1.43 7.01 -8.04
CA VAL A 39 -2.57 6.47 -8.81
C VAL A 39 -2.50 6.84 -10.30
N GLU A 40 -2.25 8.11 -10.65
CA GLU A 40 -2.24 8.58 -12.04
C GLU A 40 -0.88 8.36 -12.72
N THR A 41 0.21 8.77 -12.07
CA THR A 41 1.56 8.58 -12.60
C THR A 41 1.94 7.10 -12.65
N GLY A 42 1.44 6.29 -11.72
CA GLY A 42 1.64 4.84 -11.71
C GLY A 42 0.99 4.16 -12.90
N LEU A 43 -0.23 4.55 -13.28
CA LEU A 43 -0.87 4.03 -14.49
C LEU A 43 -0.09 4.42 -15.76
N SER A 44 0.41 5.66 -15.84
CA SER A 44 1.21 6.11 -16.99
C SER A 44 2.49 5.29 -17.13
N LEU A 45 3.24 5.10 -16.04
CA LEU A 45 4.44 4.25 -15.99
C LEU A 45 4.13 2.79 -16.37
N ALA A 46 3.03 2.25 -15.85
CA ALA A 46 2.62 0.89 -16.20
C ALA A 46 2.37 0.74 -17.71
N LYS A 47 1.62 1.67 -18.32
CA LYS A 47 1.35 1.65 -19.77
C LYS A 47 2.59 1.82 -20.63
N GLU A 48 3.57 2.60 -20.18
CA GLU A 48 4.83 2.81 -20.89
C GLU A 48 5.71 1.55 -20.87
N HIS A 49 5.73 0.83 -19.75
CA HIS A 49 6.75 -0.20 -19.50
C HIS A 49 6.24 -1.64 -19.49
N TYR A 50 4.92 -1.91 -19.35
CA TYR A 50 4.39 -3.27 -19.10
C TYR A 50 4.89 -4.35 -20.07
N ARG A 51 5.19 -3.99 -21.32
CA ARG A 51 5.64 -4.95 -22.35
C ARG A 51 7.00 -5.60 -22.05
N ASN A 52 7.78 -4.99 -21.15
CA ASN A 52 9.11 -5.48 -20.75
C ASN A 52 9.05 -6.38 -19.51
N TYR A 53 7.86 -6.58 -18.95
CA TYR A 53 7.65 -7.29 -17.69
C TYR A 53 6.57 -8.35 -17.81
N ASP A 54 6.64 -9.34 -16.94
CA ASP A 54 5.68 -10.44 -16.91
C ASP A 54 4.53 -10.13 -15.96
N ILE A 55 4.82 -9.40 -14.87
CA ILE A 55 3.86 -9.04 -13.81
C ILE A 55 4.19 -7.64 -13.27
N ILE A 56 3.15 -6.94 -12.83
CA ILE A 56 3.29 -5.71 -12.06
C ILE A 56 2.92 -5.97 -10.61
N ILE A 57 3.67 -5.42 -9.67
CA ILE A 57 3.26 -5.32 -8.26
C ILE A 57 3.09 -3.85 -7.89
N SER A 58 2.01 -3.54 -7.17
CA SER A 58 1.73 -2.19 -6.69
C SER A 58 0.88 -2.27 -5.42
N ARG A 59 0.34 -1.14 -4.92
CA ARG A 59 -0.42 -1.14 -3.68
C ARG A 59 -1.74 -0.40 -3.79
N ALA A 60 -2.79 -1.01 -3.21
CA ALA A 60 -4.10 -0.41 -2.98
C ALA A 60 -4.70 0.25 -4.24
N ASN A 61 -5.11 1.52 -4.15
CA ASN A 61 -5.73 2.23 -5.27
C ASN A 61 -4.84 2.33 -6.52
N THR A 62 -3.51 2.42 -6.34
CA THR A 62 -2.56 2.41 -7.46
C THR A 62 -2.59 1.07 -8.17
N ALA A 63 -2.55 -0.05 -7.43
CA ALA A 63 -2.66 -1.40 -8.00
C ALA A 63 -4.00 -1.58 -8.75
N SER A 64 -5.11 -1.20 -8.12
CA SER A 64 -6.45 -1.29 -8.72
C SER A 64 -6.58 -0.46 -10.00
N ARG A 65 -5.96 0.72 -10.05
CA ARG A 65 -5.97 1.59 -11.23
C ARG A 65 -5.14 1.02 -12.37
N ILE A 66 -3.95 0.49 -12.05
CA ILE A 66 -3.07 -0.15 -13.02
C ILE A 66 -3.73 -1.40 -13.61
N ALA A 67 -4.33 -2.25 -12.79
CA ALA A 67 -4.98 -3.49 -13.23
C ALA A 67 -6.09 -3.28 -14.27
N LYS A 68 -6.75 -2.11 -14.23
CA LYS A 68 -7.76 -1.73 -15.24
C LYS A 68 -7.17 -1.17 -16.53
N GLY A 69 -5.87 -0.90 -16.57
CA GLY A 69 -5.25 -0.16 -17.66
C GLY A 69 -4.15 -0.88 -18.42
N VAL A 70 -3.76 -2.10 -17.99
CA VAL A 70 -2.75 -2.93 -18.65
C VAL A 70 -3.23 -4.38 -18.77
N PRO A 71 -2.75 -5.15 -19.77
CA PRO A 71 -3.21 -6.53 -20.03
C PRO A 71 -2.46 -7.60 -19.22
N ILE A 72 -1.35 -7.27 -18.55
CA ILE A 72 -0.57 -8.21 -17.75
C ILE A 72 -1.07 -8.26 -16.30
N PRO A 73 -0.85 -9.36 -15.56
CA PRO A 73 -1.29 -9.48 -14.18
C PRO A 73 -0.72 -8.38 -13.27
N VAL A 74 -1.54 -7.89 -12.36
CA VAL A 74 -1.17 -6.89 -11.35
C VAL A 74 -1.46 -7.46 -9.97
N ILE A 75 -0.44 -7.59 -9.14
CA ILE A 75 -0.56 -8.05 -7.75
C ILE A 75 -0.58 -6.85 -6.82
N ASP A 76 -1.59 -6.80 -5.96
CA ASP A 76 -1.68 -5.79 -4.89
C ASP A 76 -0.87 -6.23 -3.67
N ILE A 77 0.03 -5.38 -3.21
CA ILE A 77 0.68 -5.53 -1.90
C ILE A 77 -0.37 -5.17 -0.87
N GLY A 78 -1.05 -6.15 -0.34
CA GLY A 78 -2.14 -6.00 0.61
C GLY A 78 -1.76 -5.20 1.87
N ILE A 79 -2.76 -4.87 2.65
CA ILE A 79 -2.58 -4.32 4.00
C ILE A 79 -2.60 -5.51 4.96
N ASP A 80 -1.51 -5.69 5.71
CA ASP A 80 -1.36 -6.72 6.72
C ASP A 80 -1.83 -6.19 8.09
N TYR A 81 -2.28 -7.11 8.94
CA TYR A 81 -2.59 -6.82 10.35
C TYR A 81 -1.39 -6.27 11.10
N TYR A 82 -0.19 -6.76 10.80
CA TYR A 82 1.05 -6.28 11.40
C TYR A 82 1.36 -4.82 11.02
N ASP A 83 1.15 -4.45 9.75
CA ASP A 83 1.34 -3.08 9.27
C ASP A 83 0.46 -2.10 10.07
N VAL A 84 -0.82 -2.46 10.25
CA VAL A 84 -1.79 -1.63 10.98
C VAL A 84 -1.47 -1.60 12.47
N LEU A 85 -1.09 -2.74 13.06
CA LEU A 85 -0.69 -2.81 14.47
C LEU A 85 0.51 -1.90 14.78
N LEU A 86 1.52 -1.88 13.91
CA LEU A 86 2.68 -0.98 14.07
C LEU A 86 2.26 0.49 14.04
N CYS A 87 1.35 0.87 13.14
CA CYS A 87 0.82 2.23 13.09
C CYS A 87 0.05 2.59 14.37
N LEU A 88 -0.81 1.68 14.88
CA LEU A 88 -1.56 1.89 16.11
C LEU A 88 -0.62 2.05 17.31
N LYS A 89 0.39 1.19 17.44
CA LYS A 89 1.40 1.30 18.51
C LYS A 89 2.22 2.58 18.41
N THR A 90 2.55 3.01 17.20
CA THR A 90 3.22 4.30 16.97
C THR A 90 2.33 5.46 17.41
N ALA A 91 1.04 5.44 17.09
CA ALA A 91 0.10 6.46 17.48
C ALA A 91 -0.10 6.51 19.01
N GLU A 92 -0.25 5.37 19.69
CA GLU A 92 -0.33 5.30 21.16
C GLU A 92 0.89 5.93 21.83
N ASN A 93 2.09 5.70 21.28
CA ASN A 93 3.33 6.26 21.83
C ASN A 93 3.42 7.79 21.72
N THR A 94 2.64 8.43 20.84
CA THR A 94 2.57 9.90 20.78
C THR A 94 1.92 10.52 22.00
N LYS A 95 1.14 9.74 22.77
CA LYS A 95 0.34 10.19 23.92
C LYS A 95 -0.61 11.33 23.57
N THR A 96 -1.00 11.45 22.32
CA THR A 96 -1.95 12.45 21.81
C THR A 96 -3.26 11.79 21.40
N LYS A 97 -4.34 12.57 21.33
CA LYS A 97 -5.60 12.09 20.75
C LYS A 97 -5.38 11.79 19.27
N PHE A 98 -5.61 10.53 18.86
CA PHE A 98 -5.42 10.10 17.50
C PHE A 98 -6.66 9.41 16.94
N ALA A 99 -6.75 9.34 15.61
CA ALA A 99 -7.78 8.62 14.88
C ALA A 99 -7.16 7.79 13.75
N VAL A 100 -7.93 6.83 13.22
CA VAL A 100 -7.63 6.12 11.98
C VAL A 100 -8.55 6.66 10.89
N LEU A 101 -7.99 7.08 9.77
CA LEU A 101 -8.72 7.61 8.63
C LEU A 101 -8.22 6.96 7.34
N GLY A 102 -9.09 6.24 6.63
CA GLY A 102 -8.69 5.63 5.38
C GLY A 102 -9.81 4.86 4.70
N PHE A 103 -9.47 4.20 3.60
CA PHE A 103 -10.40 3.33 2.89
C PHE A 103 -10.74 2.08 3.71
N ARG A 104 -11.79 1.39 3.28
CA ARG A 104 -12.36 0.24 3.99
C ARG A 104 -11.33 -0.86 4.30
N SER A 105 -10.36 -1.09 3.44
CA SER A 105 -9.27 -2.05 3.66
C SER A 105 -8.49 -1.78 4.94
N LEU A 106 -8.08 -0.53 5.18
CA LEU A 106 -7.40 -0.11 6.40
C LEU A 106 -8.35 -0.18 7.62
N THR A 107 -9.52 0.44 7.49
CA THR A 107 -10.40 0.65 8.65
C THR A 107 -11.02 -0.64 9.17
N THR A 108 -11.24 -1.65 8.32
CA THR A 108 -11.71 -2.97 8.75
C THR A 108 -10.67 -3.67 9.63
N ILE A 109 -9.41 -3.68 9.21
CA ILE A 109 -8.32 -4.26 9.98
C ILE A 109 -8.11 -3.50 11.29
N ALA A 110 -8.09 -2.16 11.23
CA ALA A 110 -7.95 -1.33 12.43
C ALA A 110 -9.05 -1.60 13.46
N LYS A 111 -10.31 -1.71 13.03
CA LYS A 111 -11.45 -2.07 13.91
C LYS A 111 -11.23 -3.42 14.58
N SER A 112 -10.81 -4.43 13.84
CA SER A 112 -10.53 -5.76 14.39
C SER A 112 -9.45 -5.71 15.46
N ILE A 113 -8.32 -5.05 15.18
CA ILE A 113 -7.20 -4.93 16.14
C ILE A 113 -7.63 -4.14 17.38
N CYS A 114 -8.27 -2.98 17.20
CA CYS A 114 -8.70 -2.13 18.31
C CYS A 114 -9.71 -2.83 19.22
N ASN A 115 -10.63 -3.61 18.65
CA ASN A 115 -11.58 -4.42 19.43
C ASN A 115 -10.89 -5.48 20.27
N VAL A 116 -9.92 -6.21 19.72
CA VAL A 116 -9.17 -7.25 20.42
C VAL A 116 -8.26 -6.67 21.50
N LEU A 117 -7.51 -5.64 21.17
CA LEU A 117 -6.51 -5.05 22.07
C LEU A 117 -7.08 -3.95 22.97
N LYS A 118 -8.38 -3.64 22.85
CA LYS A 118 -9.06 -2.57 23.62
C LYS A 118 -8.38 -1.22 23.47
N ILE A 119 -7.91 -0.89 22.27
CA ILE A 119 -7.30 0.40 21.96
C ILE A 119 -8.42 1.43 21.76
N PRO A 120 -8.52 2.46 22.61
CA PRO A 120 -9.56 3.49 22.49
C PRO A 120 -9.17 4.46 21.36
N THR A 121 -9.76 4.30 20.17
CA THR A 121 -9.55 5.22 19.06
C THR A 121 -10.77 5.28 18.15
N ASP A 122 -10.97 6.43 17.52
CA ASP A 122 -12.02 6.62 16.53
C ASP A 122 -11.53 6.22 15.15
N ILE A 123 -12.38 5.52 14.39
CA ILE A 123 -12.02 4.95 13.09
C ILE A 123 -13.03 5.42 12.05
N PHE A 124 -12.55 6.17 11.06
CA PHE A 124 -13.34 6.80 10.01
C PHE A 124 -13.02 6.19 8.64
N SER A 125 -14.03 5.62 8.00
CA SER A 125 -13.91 5.11 6.62
C SER A 125 -14.29 6.21 5.63
N ILE A 126 -13.51 6.32 4.57
CA ILE A 126 -13.77 7.20 3.42
C ILE A 126 -13.98 6.36 2.16
N ASN A 127 -14.76 6.90 1.23
CA ASN A 127 -14.99 6.30 -0.09
C ASN A 127 -14.32 7.11 -1.21
N THR A 128 -14.09 8.40 -0.97
CA THR A 128 -13.50 9.33 -1.94
C THR A 128 -12.39 10.17 -1.31
N THR A 129 -11.51 10.69 -2.16
CA THR A 129 -10.43 11.60 -1.74
C THR A 129 -10.97 12.91 -1.14
N SER A 130 -12.09 13.43 -1.68
CA SER A 130 -12.70 14.67 -1.20
C SER A 130 -13.27 14.55 0.21
N GLU A 131 -13.80 13.39 0.59
CA GLU A 131 -14.25 13.11 1.94
C GLU A 131 -13.11 13.21 2.96
N ALA A 132 -11.90 12.81 2.57
CA ALA A 132 -10.74 12.81 3.46
C ALA A 132 -10.40 14.21 3.99
N SER A 133 -10.37 15.23 3.12
CA SER A 133 -10.04 16.60 3.52
C SER A 133 -11.06 17.17 4.49
N SER A 134 -12.35 17.08 4.14
CA SER A 134 -13.44 17.56 4.99
C SER A 134 -13.47 16.89 6.36
N LEU A 135 -13.14 15.59 6.42
CA LEU A 135 -13.12 14.86 7.68
C LEU A 135 -11.88 15.22 8.52
N LEU A 136 -10.74 15.46 7.89
CA LEU A 136 -9.53 15.91 8.58
C LEU A 136 -9.71 17.29 9.23
N ASP A 137 -10.41 18.22 8.56
CA ASP A 137 -10.73 19.53 9.14
C ASP A 137 -11.58 19.37 10.42
N LYS A 138 -12.63 18.54 10.38
CA LYS A 138 -13.45 18.21 11.54
C LYS A 138 -12.64 17.58 12.67
N LEU A 139 -11.75 16.63 12.35
CA LEU A 139 -10.89 15.99 13.33
C LEU A 139 -9.97 17.01 14.02
N LYS A 140 -9.43 17.96 13.27
CA LYS A 140 -8.61 19.04 13.81
C LYS A 140 -9.40 19.90 14.82
N GLU A 141 -10.61 20.30 14.47
CA GLU A 141 -11.51 21.06 15.34
C GLU A 141 -11.87 20.28 16.62
N GLN A 142 -12.00 18.96 16.52
CA GLN A 142 -12.25 18.06 17.65
C GLN A 142 -11.01 17.74 18.50
N GLY A 143 -9.88 18.38 18.20
CA GLY A 143 -8.65 18.29 18.98
C GLY A 143 -7.78 17.05 18.69
N TYR A 144 -8.01 16.33 17.58
CA TYR A 144 -7.10 15.27 17.17
C TYR A 144 -5.76 15.85 16.73
N LYS A 145 -4.67 15.28 17.22
CA LYS A 145 -3.30 15.73 16.91
C LYS A 145 -2.57 14.76 15.98
N THR A 146 -3.01 13.51 15.93
CA THR A 146 -2.39 12.45 15.14
C THR A 146 -3.45 11.70 14.34
N VAL A 147 -3.13 11.30 13.12
CA VAL A 147 -4.00 10.47 12.29
C VAL A 147 -3.18 9.34 11.62
N ILE A 148 -3.65 8.10 11.77
CA ILE A 148 -3.15 6.98 10.97
C ILE A 148 -3.90 6.99 9.66
N CYS A 149 -3.19 7.01 8.54
CA CYS A 149 -3.81 7.11 7.22
C CYS A 149 -2.99 6.46 6.10
N ASP A 150 -3.61 6.28 4.95
CA ASP A 150 -2.92 5.95 3.70
C ASP A 150 -2.37 7.22 3.00
N THR A 151 -1.85 7.06 1.78
CA THR A 151 -1.19 8.14 1.05
C THR A 151 -2.12 9.31 0.67
N VAL A 152 -3.42 9.05 0.54
CA VAL A 152 -4.39 10.07 0.08
C VAL A 152 -4.59 11.18 1.11
N PRO A 153 -4.95 10.89 2.39
CA PRO A 153 -5.11 11.92 3.41
C PRO A 153 -3.78 12.48 3.94
N TYR A 154 -2.65 11.78 3.73
CA TYR A 154 -1.36 12.08 4.35
C TYR A 154 -0.89 13.52 4.15
N ASN A 155 -0.88 13.98 2.89
CA ASN A 155 -0.36 15.31 2.57
C ASN A 155 -1.24 16.42 3.13
N TYR A 156 -2.56 16.24 3.09
CA TYR A 156 -3.49 17.23 3.62
C TYR A 156 -3.44 17.29 5.14
N ALA A 157 -3.36 16.17 5.83
CA ALA A 157 -3.18 16.13 7.29
C ALA A 157 -1.95 16.93 7.72
N LYS A 158 -0.82 16.74 7.02
CA LYS A 158 0.42 17.48 7.26
C LYS A 158 0.24 18.99 7.03
N LEU A 159 -0.45 19.37 5.95
CA LEU A 159 -0.69 20.77 5.61
C LEU A 159 -1.50 21.50 6.70
N ILE A 160 -2.51 20.85 7.25
CA ILE A 160 -3.36 21.45 8.29
C ILE A 160 -2.79 21.30 9.72
N GLY A 161 -1.62 20.71 9.89
CA GLY A 161 -0.93 20.58 11.18
C GLY A 161 -1.39 19.42 12.06
N ILE A 162 -2.06 18.40 11.49
CA ILE A 162 -2.24 17.09 12.14
C ILE A 162 -1.02 16.23 11.77
N THR A 163 -0.44 15.53 12.74
CA THR A 163 0.67 14.63 12.51
C THR A 163 0.19 13.33 11.83
N PRO A 164 0.50 13.09 10.54
CA PRO A 164 0.09 11.86 9.89
C PRO A 164 1.08 10.72 10.17
N ILE A 165 0.56 9.54 10.50
CA ILE A 165 1.28 8.28 10.52
C ILE A 165 0.86 7.52 9.25
N LEU A 166 1.78 7.43 8.28
CA LEU A 166 1.51 6.76 7.02
C LEU A 166 1.51 5.24 7.22
N LEU A 167 0.43 4.59 6.78
CA LEU A 167 0.40 3.13 6.68
C LEU A 167 1.36 2.67 5.59
N THR A 168 2.46 2.06 5.99
CA THR A 168 3.50 1.52 5.10
C THR A 168 3.41 0.00 5.03
N SER A 169 3.89 -0.59 3.93
CA SER A 169 4.01 -2.05 3.81
C SER A 169 5.25 -2.55 4.52
N SER A 170 5.12 -3.65 5.24
CA SER A 170 6.23 -4.40 5.82
C SER A 170 6.99 -5.20 4.75
N MET A 171 8.12 -5.78 5.15
CA MET A 171 8.86 -6.73 4.32
C MET A 171 8.03 -7.99 4.07
N GLU A 172 7.25 -8.42 5.04
CA GLU A 172 6.37 -9.59 5.00
C GLU A 172 5.28 -9.41 3.95
N SER A 173 4.61 -8.26 3.94
CA SER A 173 3.58 -7.93 2.94
C SER A 173 4.16 -7.90 1.52
N LEU A 174 5.37 -7.33 1.35
CA LEU A 174 6.05 -7.32 0.06
C LEU A 174 6.46 -8.73 -0.37
N LYS A 175 7.01 -9.54 0.55
CA LYS A 175 7.40 -10.92 0.28
C LYS A 175 6.20 -11.74 -0.20
N ALA A 176 5.08 -11.67 0.48
CA ALA A 176 3.86 -12.37 0.10
C ALA A 176 3.38 -11.98 -1.30
N ALA A 177 3.43 -10.69 -1.65
CA ALA A 177 3.04 -10.21 -2.98
C ALA A 177 4.01 -10.69 -4.07
N VAL A 178 5.32 -10.72 -3.82
CA VAL A 178 6.30 -11.24 -4.77
C VAL A 178 6.16 -12.75 -4.94
N ASP A 179 5.95 -13.51 -3.86
CA ASP A 179 5.73 -14.95 -3.94
C ASP A 179 4.45 -15.27 -4.74
N GLN A 180 3.39 -14.49 -4.55
CA GLN A 180 2.17 -14.59 -5.36
C GLN A 180 2.43 -14.23 -6.83
N ALA A 181 3.27 -13.23 -7.12
CA ALA A 181 3.64 -12.87 -8.49
C ALA A 181 4.39 -14.04 -9.18
N VAL A 182 5.37 -14.63 -8.52
CA VAL A 182 6.10 -15.79 -9.03
C VAL A 182 5.16 -16.97 -9.29
N TYR A 183 4.28 -17.29 -8.35
CA TYR A 183 3.29 -18.36 -8.50
C TYR A 183 2.34 -18.09 -9.70
N THR A 184 1.84 -16.86 -9.83
CA THR A 184 0.95 -16.46 -10.92
C THR A 184 1.64 -16.63 -12.28
N TRP A 185 2.90 -16.20 -12.40
CA TRP A 185 3.67 -16.35 -13.63
C TRP A 185 3.88 -17.84 -13.99
N GLN A 186 4.28 -18.67 -13.02
CA GLN A 186 4.48 -20.12 -13.23
C GLN A 186 3.20 -20.82 -13.70
N THR A 187 2.04 -20.44 -13.14
CA THR A 187 0.73 -21.00 -13.52
C THR A 187 0.33 -20.56 -14.94
N HIS A 188 0.61 -19.32 -15.32
CA HIS A 188 0.37 -18.85 -16.69
C HIS A 188 1.22 -19.59 -17.73
N LEU A 189 2.51 -19.84 -17.44
CA LEU A 189 3.38 -20.61 -18.34
C LEU A 189 2.88 -22.04 -18.55
N SER A 190 2.41 -22.71 -17.50
CA SER A 190 1.89 -24.07 -17.60
C SER A 190 0.62 -24.17 -18.44
N LEU A 191 -0.17 -23.11 -18.54
CA LEU A 191 -1.38 -23.07 -19.38
C LEU A 191 -1.09 -22.79 -20.85
N ILE A 192 0.07 -22.19 -21.18
CA ILE A 192 0.49 -21.89 -22.57
C ILE A 192 1.21 -23.09 -23.21
N HIS A 193 1.74 -23.99 -22.39
CA HIS A 193 2.47 -25.18 -22.85
C HIS A 193 1.63 -26.47 -22.94
N ILE A 194 0.29 -26.37 -22.82
CA ILE A 194 -0.68 -27.44 -23.14
C ILE A 194 -1.31 -27.16 -24.49
#